data_dc0580cd4f75a29cb3b1ef560045095e
#
_entry.id   dc0580cd4f75a29cb3b1ef560045095e
#
_cell.length_a   1.000
_cell.length_b   1.000
_cell.length_c   1.000
_cell.angle_alpha   90.00
_cell.angle_beta   90.00
_cell.angle_gamma   90.00
#
_symmetry.space_group_name_H-M   'P 1'
#
loop_
_entity.id
_entity.type
_entity.pdbx_description
1 polymer ?
#
loop_
_entity_poly.entity_id
_entity_poly.type
_entity_poly.pdbx_seq_one_letter_code
_entity_poly.pdbx_strand_id
1 'polypeptide(L)'
;NPKWDDGFAAQRHVALPDTSGLNTTVTVRRDPKGNTIKADYATRWPAGAVLARTLTLGDRAVNAADRAKPIETQVLHYDGEAWNAYSYRWNTAGTDADLVPAEGAEMPLRVAADPHAAGPRAREATWRFASRAECLRCHSTWHNGALAFPPAQLRGAGARQTATLIDHGLVNADFFEQTRLGGESSVGENRSARALLHANCAPCHTEHAGGAVPGGTFVLAYDD
;
A
#
# COMPACT_ATOMS: atom_id res chain seq x y z
N ASN A 1 -9.35 -1.59 -2.38
CA ASN A 1 -8.68 -2.67 -3.11
C ASN A 1 -7.30 -2.90 -2.53
N PRO A 2 -6.93 -4.14 -2.23
CA PRO A 2 -5.58 -4.46 -1.77
C PRO A 2 -4.57 -4.15 -2.87
N LYS A 3 -3.33 -3.84 -2.48
CA LYS A 3 -2.23 -3.83 -3.42
C LYS A 3 -2.04 -5.24 -3.98
N TRP A 4 -1.57 -5.32 -5.22
CA TRP A 4 -1.24 -6.58 -5.85
C TRP A 4 -0.04 -7.23 -5.14
N ASP A 5 -0.21 -8.44 -4.68
CA ASP A 5 0.79 -9.18 -3.91
C ASP A 5 1.07 -10.56 -4.53
N ASP A 6 0.81 -10.77 -5.83
CA ASP A 6 1.06 -12.02 -6.58
C ASP A 6 0.51 -13.30 -5.92
N GLY A 7 -0.61 -13.19 -5.21
CA GLY A 7 -1.22 -14.30 -4.47
C GLY A 7 -0.62 -14.52 -3.07
N PHE A 8 0.37 -13.72 -2.67
CA PHE A 8 0.79 -13.63 -1.27
C PHE A 8 -0.24 -12.83 -0.47
N ALA A 9 -0.37 -13.14 0.81
CA ALA A 9 -1.24 -12.35 1.69
C ALA A 9 -0.42 -11.33 2.48
N ALA A 10 -1.04 -10.23 2.88
CA ALA A 10 -0.38 -9.19 3.64
C ALA A 10 -1.26 -8.69 4.80
N GLN A 11 -0.65 -8.59 5.98
CA GLN A 11 -1.19 -7.87 7.13
C GLN A 11 -0.48 -6.52 7.25
N ARG A 12 -1.23 -5.47 7.58
CA ARG A 12 -0.72 -4.11 7.68
C ARG A 12 -1.06 -3.53 9.03
N HIS A 13 -0.09 -2.88 9.63
CA HIS A 13 -0.19 -2.24 10.94
C HIS A 13 0.32 -0.82 10.86
N VAL A 14 -0.25 0.05 11.69
CA VAL A 14 0.20 1.41 11.92
C VAL A 14 0.38 1.61 13.42
N ALA A 15 1.49 2.22 13.81
CA ALA A 15 1.71 2.68 15.16
C ALA A 15 2.06 4.17 15.12
N LEU A 16 1.37 4.94 15.95
CA LEU A 16 1.63 6.36 16.14
C LEU A 16 2.16 6.58 17.56
N PRO A 17 3.10 7.51 17.76
CA PRO A 17 3.72 7.74 19.09
C PRO A 17 2.76 8.35 20.09
N ASP A 18 1.68 8.97 19.62
CA ASP A 18 0.67 9.63 20.45
C ASP A 18 -0.73 9.46 19.86
N THR A 19 -1.73 10.05 20.52
CA THR A 19 -3.14 10.01 20.12
C THR A 19 -3.57 11.16 19.21
N SER A 20 -2.63 11.96 18.68
CA SER A 20 -2.94 13.13 17.84
C SER A 20 -3.51 12.76 16.47
N GLY A 21 -3.41 11.48 16.10
CA GLY A 21 -3.90 10.98 14.81
C GLY A 21 -3.09 11.49 13.63
N LEU A 22 -3.62 11.27 12.43
CA LEU A 22 -3.03 11.75 11.19
C LEU A 22 -3.67 13.07 10.80
N ASN A 23 -2.87 14.12 10.72
CA ASN A 23 -3.33 15.40 10.22
C ASN A 23 -3.28 15.40 8.68
N THR A 24 -4.44 15.26 8.06
CA THR A 24 -4.56 15.21 6.60
C THR A 24 -5.24 16.47 6.10
N THR A 25 -4.54 17.21 5.23
CA THR A 25 -5.08 18.35 4.50
C THR A 25 -5.62 17.86 3.16
N VAL A 26 -6.84 18.26 2.83
CA VAL A 26 -7.49 17.93 1.55
C VAL A 26 -7.72 19.19 0.75
N THR A 27 -7.31 19.18 -0.51
CA THR A 27 -7.61 20.23 -1.48
C THR A 27 -8.50 19.63 -2.56
N VAL A 28 -9.67 20.20 -2.78
CA VAL A 28 -10.63 19.69 -3.77
C VAL A 28 -10.85 20.68 -4.91
N ARG A 29 -10.91 20.16 -6.13
CA ARG A 29 -11.40 20.89 -7.30
C ARG A 29 -12.80 20.35 -7.64
N ARG A 30 -13.73 21.27 -7.92
CA ARG A 30 -15.12 20.93 -8.21
C ARG A 30 -15.52 21.40 -9.60
N ASP A 31 -16.46 20.69 -10.22
CA ASP A 31 -17.13 21.13 -11.44
C ASP A 31 -18.18 22.23 -11.14
N PRO A 32 -18.77 22.87 -12.17
CA PRO A 32 -19.82 23.87 -11.98
C PRO A 32 -21.09 23.35 -11.29
N LYS A 33 -21.29 22.04 -11.21
CA LYS A 33 -22.42 21.39 -10.52
C LYS A 33 -22.09 21.07 -9.06
N GLY A 34 -20.87 21.39 -8.60
CA GLY A 34 -20.41 21.15 -7.24
C GLY A 34 -19.83 19.76 -6.99
N ASN A 35 -19.72 18.89 -8.00
CA ASN A 35 -19.11 17.56 -7.85
C ASN A 35 -17.59 17.69 -7.74
N THR A 36 -16.99 16.93 -6.84
CA THR A 36 -15.52 16.82 -6.76
C THR A 36 -15.01 16.09 -7.99
N ILE A 37 -14.15 16.76 -8.76
CA ILE A 37 -13.49 16.22 -9.96
C ILE A 37 -12.04 15.88 -9.69
N LYS A 38 -11.41 16.48 -8.67
CA LYS A 38 -10.07 16.15 -8.20
C LYS A 38 -9.98 16.37 -6.69
N ALA A 39 -9.30 15.49 -6.00
CA ALA A 39 -9.03 15.63 -4.58
C ALA A 39 -7.57 15.26 -4.31
N ASP A 40 -6.74 16.27 -4.03
CA ASP A 40 -5.38 16.09 -3.57
C ASP A 40 -5.38 16.05 -2.04
N TYR A 41 -4.59 15.18 -1.45
CA TYR A 41 -4.46 15.08 -0.01
C TYR A 41 -3.02 14.91 0.41
N ALA A 42 -2.65 15.55 1.51
CA ALA A 42 -1.35 15.44 2.13
C ALA A 42 -1.51 15.07 3.60
N THR A 43 -0.90 13.98 4.00
CA THR A 43 -0.91 13.50 5.37
C THR A 43 0.38 13.89 6.06
N ARG A 44 0.27 14.60 7.19
CA ARG A 44 1.40 14.85 8.08
C ARG A 44 1.50 13.73 9.10
N TRP A 45 2.65 13.09 9.09
CA TRP A 45 2.97 12.02 10.01
C TRP A 45 3.71 12.57 11.23
N PRO A 46 3.40 12.14 12.45
CA PRO A 46 4.21 12.49 13.62
C PRO A 46 5.55 11.77 13.57
N ALA A 47 6.60 12.42 14.09
CA ALA A 47 7.90 11.76 14.26
C ALA A 47 7.74 10.51 15.14
N GLY A 48 8.35 9.41 14.75
CA GLY A 48 8.17 8.11 15.40
C GLY A 48 7.01 7.26 14.84
N ALA A 49 6.28 7.75 13.83
CA ALA A 49 5.26 6.94 13.17
C ALA A 49 5.87 5.71 12.49
N VAL A 50 5.22 4.57 12.64
CA VAL A 50 5.65 3.29 12.05
C VAL A 50 4.51 2.68 11.23
N LEU A 51 4.83 2.27 10.02
CA LEU A 51 3.98 1.42 9.19
C LEU A 51 4.68 0.08 9.02
N ALA A 52 3.97 -1.00 9.27
CA ALA A 52 4.49 -2.35 9.07
C ALA A 52 3.58 -3.17 8.15
N ARG A 53 4.20 -3.96 7.29
CA ARG A 53 3.52 -4.88 6.38
C ARG A 53 4.19 -6.24 6.48
N THR A 54 3.47 -7.23 6.99
CA THR A 54 3.95 -8.62 7.03
C THR A 54 3.35 -9.39 5.86
N LEU A 55 4.21 -9.94 5.02
CA LEU A 55 3.87 -10.80 3.90
C LEU A 55 3.90 -12.26 4.34
N THR A 56 2.86 -13.00 4.00
CA THR A 56 2.74 -14.44 4.24
C THR A 56 2.53 -15.18 2.93
N LEU A 57 2.74 -16.50 2.93
CA LEU A 57 2.58 -17.31 1.72
C LEU A 57 1.18 -17.19 1.08
N GLY A 58 0.12 -17.04 1.87
CA GLY A 58 -1.23 -16.87 1.33
C GLY A 58 -1.61 -18.02 0.39
N ASP A 59 -2.12 -17.68 -0.78
CA ASP A 59 -2.48 -18.64 -1.83
C ASP A 59 -1.27 -19.25 -2.57
N ARG A 60 -0.06 -18.74 -2.31
CA ARG A 60 1.20 -19.29 -2.80
C ARG A 60 1.75 -20.42 -1.90
N ALA A 61 1.10 -20.72 -0.79
CA ALA A 61 1.48 -21.84 0.06
C ALA A 61 1.21 -23.18 -0.67
N VAL A 62 2.21 -24.06 -0.66
CA VAL A 62 2.08 -25.41 -1.22
C VAL A 62 1.11 -26.24 -0.38
N ASN A 63 1.13 -26.06 0.94
CA ASN A 63 0.22 -26.69 1.90
C ASN A 63 -0.67 -25.63 2.56
N ALA A 64 -1.92 -25.96 2.80
CA ALA A 64 -2.88 -25.04 3.43
C ALA A 64 -2.43 -24.57 4.83
N ALA A 65 -1.73 -25.41 5.59
CA ALA A 65 -1.19 -25.09 6.91
C ALA A 65 -0.11 -23.97 6.87
N ASP A 66 0.57 -23.81 5.73
CA ASP A 66 1.62 -22.81 5.58
C ASP A 66 1.11 -21.45 5.12
N ARG A 67 -0.19 -21.26 4.83
CA ARG A 67 -0.74 -20.01 4.31
C ARG A 67 -0.45 -18.79 5.18
N ALA A 68 -0.50 -18.95 6.49
CA ALA A 68 -0.22 -17.90 7.45
C ALA A 68 1.27 -17.70 7.75
N LYS A 69 2.15 -18.53 7.16
CA LYS A 69 3.58 -18.48 7.41
C LYS A 69 4.19 -17.18 6.92
N PRO A 70 4.81 -16.38 7.81
CA PRO A 70 5.41 -15.11 7.41
C PRO A 70 6.71 -15.37 6.63
N ILE A 71 6.98 -14.49 5.68
CA ILE A 71 8.18 -14.49 4.84
C ILE A 71 9.00 -13.25 5.14
N GLU A 72 8.35 -12.10 5.09
CA GLU A 72 8.97 -10.79 5.19
C GLU A 72 8.08 -9.84 5.98
N THR A 73 8.68 -9.03 6.85
CA THR A 73 8.04 -7.84 7.40
C THR A 73 8.78 -6.60 6.90
N GLN A 74 8.09 -5.76 6.15
CA GLN A 74 8.55 -4.46 5.70
C GLN A 74 8.11 -3.40 6.69
N VAL A 75 9.02 -2.52 7.08
CA VAL A 75 8.79 -1.46 8.05
C VAL A 75 9.20 -0.13 7.45
N LEU A 76 8.32 0.86 7.57
CA LEU A 76 8.64 2.26 7.34
C LEU A 76 8.57 2.99 8.68
N HIS A 77 9.60 3.71 9.02
CA HIS A 77 9.69 4.54 10.22
C HIS A 77 9.94 5.98 9.80
N TYR A 78 9.09 6.90 10.29
CA TYR A 78 9.25 8.34 10.07
C TYR A 78 9.99 8.95 11.24
N ASP A 79 11.18 9.51 11.01
CA ASP A 79 12.01 10.11 12.07
C ASP A 79 11.68 11.58 12.37
N GLY A 80 10.74 12.16 11.62
CA GLY A 80 10.36 13.58 11.70
C GLY A 80 10.82 14.39 10.47
N GLU A 81 11.76 13.88 9.71
CA GLU A 81 12.29 14.50 8.50
C GLU A 81 12.09 13.60 7.27
N ALA A 82 12.37 12.31 7.42
CA ALA A 82 12.32 11.35 6.33
C ALA A 82 11.74 10.00 6.75
N TRP A 83 11.30 9.23 5.76
CA TRP A 83 10.94 7.83 5.93
C TRP A 83 12.20 6.97 5.81
N ASN A 84 12.38 6.09 6.77
CA ASN A 84 13.42 5.07 6.78
C ASN A 84 12.77 3.70 6.54
N ALA A 85 13.32 2.93 5.61
CA ALA A 85 12.79 1.64 5.21
C ALA A 85 13.65 0.49 5.74
N TYR A 86 13.01 -0.53 6.27
CA TYR A 86 13.65 -1.73 6.78
C TYR A 86 12.88 -2.96 6.31
N SER A 87 13.59 -4.06 6.10
CA SER A 87 13.00 -5.37 5.81
C SER A 87 13.54 -6.40 6.79
N TYR A 88 12.66 -7.29 7.25
CA TYR A 88 12.99 -8.39 8.16
C TYR A 88 12.61 -9.69 7.50
N ARG A 89 13.56 -10.62 7.43
CA ARG A 89 13.39 -11.96 6.93
C ARG A 89 12.99 -12.89 8.07
N TRP A 90 11.84 -13.53 7.97
CA TRP A 90 11.39 -14.51 8.94
C TRP A 90 12.17 -15.84 8.82
N ASN A 91 12.44 -16.46 9.95
CA ASN A 91 12.97 -17.81 9.97
C ASN A 91 11.91 -18.82 9.48
N THR A 92 12.35 -20.05 9.18
CA THR A 92 11.45 -21.09 8.66
C THR A 92 10.35 -21.51 9.64
N ALA A 93 10.57 -21.33 10.93
CA ALA A 93 9.56 -21.60 11.97
C ALA A 93 8.52 -20.48 12.12
N GLY A 94 8.79 -19.29 11.59
CA GLY A 94 7.91 -18.11 11.73
C GLY A 94 7.88 -17.55 13.16
N THR A 95 8.92 -17.77 13.94
CA THR A 95 9.01 -17.39 15.36
C THR A 95 9.91 -16.18 15.61
N ASP A 96 10.80 -15.87 14.66
CA ASP A 96 11.74 -14.74 14.76
C ASP A 96 12.13 -14.25 13.36
N ALA A 97 12.65 -13.02 13.27
CA ALA A 97 13.01 -12.39 12.02
C ALA A 97 14.30 -11.59 12.13
N ASP A 98 15.20 -11.79 11.17
CA ASP A 98 16.46 -11.08 11.07
C ASP A 98 16.32 -9.83 10.19
N LEU A 99 17.00 -8.74 10.58
CA LEU A 99 17.10 -7.55 9.76
C LEU A 99 17.86 -7.87 8.47
N VAL A 100 17.25 -7.56 7.33
CA VAL A 100 17.88 -7.70 6.02
C VAL A 100 18.94 -6.61 5.82
N PRO A 101 20.10 -6.91 5.23
CA PRO A 101 21.11 -5.92 4.87
C PRO A 101 20.55 -4.77 4.03
N ALA A 102 21.20 -3.61 4.09
CA ALA A 102 20.71 -2.40 3.41
C ALA A 102 20.63 -2.55 1.87
N GLU A 103 21.49 -3.36 1.30
CA GLU A 103 21.56 -3.72 -0.12
C GLU A 103 20.48 -4.73 -0.55
N GLY A 104 19.70 -5.25 0.40
CA GLY A 104 18.72 -6.30 0.14
C GLY A 104 19.31 -7.70 0.25
N ALA A 105 18.50 -8.70 -0.05
CA ALA A 105 18.89 -10.10 -0.04
C ALA A 105 18.00 -10.94 -0.96
N GLU A 106 18.38 -12.19 -1.16
CA GLU A 106 17.57 -13.18 -1.86
C GLU A 106 17.45 -14.46 -1.03
N MET A 107 16.35 -15.16 -1.22
CA MET A 107 16.08 -16.43 -0.54
C MET A 107 15.33 -17.37 -1.49
N PRO A 108 15.73 -18.65 -1.60
CA PRO A 108 14.93 -19.64 -2.30
C PRO A 108 13.61 -19.85 -1.55
N LEU A 109 12.51 -19.89 -2.29
CA LEU A 109 11.18 -20.06 -1.75
C LEU A 109 10.39 -21.06 -2.61
N ARG A 110 9.87 -22.09 -1.96
CA ARG A 110 8.99 -23.05 -2.61
C ARG A 110 7.54 -22.54 -2.58
N VAL A 111 6.98 -22.31 -3.74
CA VAL A 111 5.63 -21.75 -3.90
C VAL A 111 4.73 -22.65 -4.72
N ALA A 112 3.44 -22.58 -4.46
CA ALA A 112 2.44 -23.17 -5.34
C ALA A 112 2.48 -22.48 -6.71
N ALA A 113 2.26 -23.24 -7.76
CA ALA A 113 2.10 -22.68 -9.10
C ALA A 113 0.85 -21.79 -9.14
N ASP A 114 0.85 -20.87 -10.10
CA ASP A 114 -0.35 -20.13 -10.43
C ASP A 114 -1.45 -21.12 -10.84
N PRO A 115 -2.64 -21.06 -10.23
CA PRO A 115 -3.74 -21.99 -10.56
C PRO A 115 -4.20 -21.87 -12.03
N HIS A 116 -3.87 -20.75 -12.70
CA HIS A 116 -4.19 -20.49 -14.10
C HIS A 116 -3.05 -20.82 -15.07
N ALA A 117 -1.87 -21.19 -14.57
CA ALA A 117 -0.73 -21.56 -15.38
C ALA A 117 -0.66 -23.08 -15.61
N ALA A 118 -0.35 -23.49 -16.83
CA ALA A 118 0.00 -24.89 -17.11
C ALA A 118 1.38 -25.18 -16.51
N GLY A 119 1.49 -26.22 -15.67
CA GLY A 119 2.77 -26.61 -15.10
C GLY A 119 2.68 -27.38 -13.78
N PRO A 120 3.83 -27.65 -13.11
CA PRO A 120 3.86 -28.37 -11.86
C PRO A 120 3.11 -27.61 -10.76
N ARG A 121 2.50 -28.36 -9.84
CA ARG A 121 1.72 -27.78 -8.70
C ARG A 121 2.55 -26.93 -7.74
N ALA A 122 3.87 -27.11 -7.73
CA ALA A 122 4.80 -26.32 -6.93
C ALA A 122 6.08 -26.08 -7.72
N ARG A 123 6.73 -24.94 -7.48
CA ARG A 123 8.01 -24.58 -8.10
C ARG A 123 8.93 -23.91 -7.08
N GLU A 124 10.21 -24.00 -7.32
CA GLU A 124 11.19 -23.12 -6.66
C GLU A 124 11.11 -21.72 -7.31
N ALA A 125 11.14 -20.71 -6.46
CA ALA A 125 11.19 -19.30 -6.83
C ALA A 125 12.22 -18.60 -5.95
N THR A 126 12.72 -17.46 -6.40
CA THR A 126 13.56 -16.61 -5.58
C THR A 126 12.71 -15.51 -4.98
N TRP A 127 12.64 -15.43 -3.65
CA TRP A 127 12.12 -14.28 -2.95
C TRP A 127 13.21 -13.24 -2.83
N ARG A 128 12.90 -12.03 -3.30
CA ARG A 128 13.83 -10.92 -3.25
C ARG A 128 13.38 -9.91 -2.21
N PHE A 129 14.21 -9.70 -1.21
CA PHE A 129 14.08 -8.61 -0.24
C PHE A 129 14.66 -7.34 -0.87
N ALA A 130 13.83 -6.32 -1.03
CA ALA A 130 14.26 -5.07 -1.63
C ALA A 130 15.32 -4.38 -0.77
N SER A 131 16.28 -3.72 -1.43
CA SER A 131 17.22 -2.83 -0.77
C SER A 131 16.50 -1.61 -0.18
N ARG A 132 17.10 -0.92 0.80
CA ARG A 132 16.54 0.33 1.34
C ARG A 132 16.38 1.39 0.26
N ALA A 133 17.34 1.49 -0.65
CA ALA A 133 17.27 2.43 -1.77
C ALA A 133 16.09 2.14 -2.70
N GLU A 134 15.79 0.87 -2.95
CA GLU A 134 14.64 0.48 -3.76
C GLU A 134 13.30 0.80 -3.07
N CYS A 135 13.20 0.59 -1.77
CA CYS A 135 12.02 0.98 -1.00
C CYS A 135 11.78 2.50 -1.12
N LEU A 136 12.85 3.30 -0.96
CA LEU A 136 12.77 4.76 -0.99
C LEU A 136 12.53 5.34 -2.39
N ARG A 137 12.67 4.57 -3.46
CA ARG A 137 12.21 5.01 -4.80
C ARG A 137 10.72 5.32 -4.85
N CYS A 138 9.92 4.57 -4.09
CA CYS A 138 8.47 4.76 -3.98
C CYS A 138 8.09 5.51 -2.70
N HIS A 139 8.80 5.30 -1.59
CA HIS A 139 8.53 5.92 -0.30
C HIS A 139 9.35 7.19 -0.09
N SER A 140 9.33 8.08 -1.07
CA SER A 140 10.00 9.37 -1.08
C SER A 140 9.01 10.52 -0.99
N THR A 141 9.50 11.74 -0.81
CA THR A 141 8.68 12.96 -0.79
C THR A 141 7.88 13.18 -2.07
N TRP A 142 8.37 12.69 -3.21
CA TRP A 142 7.69 12.77 -4.52
C TRP A 142 6.36 12.03 -4.56
N HIS A 143 6.20 11.00 -3.72
CA HIS A 143 5.04 10.13 -3.68
C HIS A 143 4.24 10.28 -2.38
N ASN A 144 4.36 11.42 -1.70
CA ASN A 144 3.75 11.64 -0.38
C ASN A 144 4.23 10.61 0.68
N GLY A 145 5.44 10.08 0.50
CA GLY A 145 6.19 9.28 1.47
C GLY A 145 5.60 7.91 1.78
N ALA A 146 4.63 7.85 2.65
CA ALA A 146 4.13 6.59 3.21
C ALA A 146 3.36 5.69 2.24
N LEU A 147 2.76 6.23 1.15
CA LEU A 147 1.85 5.52 0.24
C LEU A 147 0.71 4.80 0.99
N ALA A 148 0.31 5.34 2.11
CA ALA A 148 -0.68 4.75 3.00
C ALA A 148 -1.93 5.62 3.09
N PHE A 149 -3.04 4.98 3.44
CA PHE A 149 -4.33 5.62 3.66
C PHE A 149 -4.93 6.36 2.45
N PRO A 150 -4.74 5.91 1.19
CA PRO A 150 -5.45 6.51 0.07
C PRO A 150 -6.96 6.30 0.23
N PRO A 151 -7.78 7.37 0.12
CA PRO A 151 -9.22 7.31 0.40
C PRO A 151 -9.96 6.24 -0.38
N ALA A 152 -9.62 6.08 -1.66
CA ALA A 152 -10.23 5.07 -2.53
C ALA A 152 -9.98 3.63 -2.06
N GLN A 153 -8.79 3.33 -1.50
CA GLN A 153 -8.47 2.02 -0.94
C GLN A 153 -9.23 1.77 0.37
N LEU A 154 -9.28 2.77 1.25
CA LEU A 154 -9.96 2.67 2.53
C LEU A 154 -11.47 2.46 2.35
N ARG A 155 -12.10 3.18 1.42
CA ARG A 155 -13.52 2.96 1.07
C ARG A 155 -13.78 1.55 0.52
N GLY A 156 -12.83 1.00 -0.22
CA GLY A 156 -12.92 -0.37 -0.76
C GLY A 156 -12.75 -1.48 0.28
N ALA A 157 -12.13 -1.19 1.42
CA ALA A 157 -11.86 -2.17 2.47
C ALA A 157 -13.08 -2.48 3.37
N GLY A 158 -14.22 -1.80 3.14
CA GLY A 158 -15.46 -2.00 3.86
C GLY A 158 -15.67 -1.01 5.03
N ALA A 159 -16.93 -0.78 5.35
CA ALA A 159 -17.35 0.20 6.36
C ALA A 159 -16.74 -0.03 7.75
N ARG A 160 -16.48 -1.29 8.12
CA ARG A 160 -15.89 -1.62 9.42
C ARG A 160 -14.47 -1.07 9.60
N GLN A 161 -13.60 -1.22 8.59
CA GLN A 161 -12.23 -0.71 8.67
C GLN A 161 -12.20 0.81 8.75
N THR A 162 -13.01 1.49 7.93
CA THR A 162 -13.14 2.94 7.96
C THR A 162 -13.61 3.44 9.32
N ALA A 163 -14.67 2.83 9.88
CA ALA A 163 -15.17 3.15 11.21
C ALA A 163 -14.09 2.97 12.28
N THR A 164 -13.38 1.84 12.25
CA THR A 164 -12.26 1.60 13.20
C THR A 164 -11.19 2.69 13.13
N LEU A 165 -10.80 3.12 11.93
CA LEU A 165 -9.79 4.18 11.78
C LEU A 165 -10.27 5.53 12.33
N ILE A 166 -11.57 5.84 12.14
CA ILE A 166 -12.19 7.05 12.69
C ILE A 166 -12.31 6.96 14.22
N ASP A 167 -12.81 5.84 14.74
CA ASP A 167 -13.00 5.61 16.19
C ASP A 167 -11.67 5.69 16.97
N HIS A 168 -10.57 5.27 16.34
CA HIS A 168 -9.23 5.41 16.89
C HIS A 168 -8.56 6.77 16.59
N GLY A 169 -9.28 7.71 15.98
CA GLY A 169 -8.75 9.04 15.66
C GLY A 169 -7.63 9.06 14.62
N LEU A 170 -7.43 7.97 13.90
CA LEU A 170 -6.37 7.88 12.89
C LEU A 170 -6.68 8.73 11.66
N VAL A 171 -7.95 8.83 11.29
CA VAL A 171 -8.43 9.68 10.19
C VAL A 171 -9.72 10.40 10.59
N ASN A 172 -9.93 11.58 10.04
CA ASN A 172 -11.16 12.34 10.25
C ASN A 172 -12.29 11.81 9.33
N ALA A 173 -13.53 11.78 9.82
CA ALA A 173 -14.70 11.40 9.01
C ALA A 173 -14.86 12.30 7.77
N ASP A 174 -14.62 13.60 7.90
CA ASP A 174 -14.72 14.58 6.81
C ASP A 174 -13.74 14.27 5.68
N PHE A 175 -12.59 13.65 5.97
CA PHE A 175 -11.63 13.22 4.96
C PHE A 175 -12.26 12.33 3.89
N PHE A 176 -13.10 11.40 4.28
CA PHE A 176 -13.75 10.49 3.34
C PHE A 176 -14.81 11.19 2.49
N GLU A 177 -15.55 12.13 3.06
CA GLU A 177 -16.56 12.88 2.32
C GLU A 177 -15.90 13.91 1.35
N GLN A 178 -14.87 14.61 1.80
CA GLN A 178 -14.16 15.57 0.97
C GLN A 178 -13.44 14.94 -0.21
N THR A 179 -12.97 13.71 -0.06
CA THR A 179 -12.24 12.96 -1.11
C THR A 179 -13.17 12.10 -1.97
N ARG A 180 -14.48 12.17 -1.80
CA ARG A 180 -15.44 11.48 -2.65
C ARG A 180 -15.55 12.16 -4.01
N LEU A 181 -15.15 11.47 -5.06
CA LEU A 181 -15.22 11.98 -6.43
C LEU A 181 -16.65 11.90 -7.00
N GLY A 182 -17.01 12.86 -7.83
CA GLY A 182 -18.27 12.84 -8.58
C GLY A 182 -18.31 11.58 -9.48
N GLY A 183 -19.41 10.80 -9.39
CA GLY A 183 -19.55 9.56 -10.15
C GLY A 183 -19.10 8.28 -9.40
N GLU A 184 -18.55 8.38 -8.19
CA GLU A 184 -18.24 7.20 -7.36
C GLU A 184 -19.47 6.35 -7.00
N SER A 185 -20.68 6.86 -7.18
CA SER A 185 -21.93 6.12 -7.01
C SER A 185 -22.25 5.13 -8.14
N SER A 186 -21.52 5.18 -9.27
CA SER A 186 -21.69 4.19 -10.32
C SER A 186 -21.07 2.85 -9.88
N VAL A 187 -21.92 1.96 -9.45
CA VAL A 187 -21.60 0.56 -9.16
C VAL A 187 -21.23 -0.14 -10.46
N GLY A 188 -20.00 -0.70 -10.55
CA GLY A 188 -19.63 -1.49 -11.71
C GLY A 188 -18.17 -1.95 -11.69
N GLU A 189 -17.85 -2.91 -12.56
CA GLU A 189 -16.52 -3.51 -12.73
C GLU A 189 -15.40 -2.47 -13.00
N ASN A 190 -15.71 -1.40 -13.72
CA ASN A 190 -14.78 -0.30 -14.00
C ASN A 190 -14.24 0.40 -12.74
N ARG A 191 -15.04 0.45 -11.67
CA ARG A 191 -14.62 1.04 -10.39
C ARG A 191 -13.54 0.21 -9.72
N SER A 192 -13.67 -1.11 -9.75
CA SER A 192 -12.67 -2.02 -9.17
C SER A 192 -11.35 -1.97 -9.96
N ALA A 193 -11.40 -1.89 -11.27
CA ALA A 193 -10.22 -1.77 -12.12
C ALA A 193 -9.49 -0.43 -11.90
N ARG A 194 -10.20 0.69 -11.89
CA ARG A 194 -9.60 2.01 -11.60
C ARG A 194 -9.00 2.09 -10.20
N ALA A 195 -9.70 1.56 -9.19
CA ALA A 195 -9.18 1.53 -7.83
C ALA A 195 -7.93 0.64 -7.70
N LEU A 196 -7.85 -0.44 -8.47
CA LEU A 196 -6.66 -1.29 -8.55
C LEU A 196 -5.49 -0.54 -9.19
N LEU A 197 -5.71 0.14 -10.31
CA LEU A 197 -4.69 0.95 -11.00
C LEU A 197 -4.21 2.10 -10.11
N HIS A 198 -5.13 2.81 -9.46
CA HIS A 198 -4.80 3.87 -8.52
C HIS A 198 -3.93 3.34 -7.36
N ALA A 199 -4.29 2.20 -6.79
CA ALA A 199 -3.56 1.63 -5.66
C ALA A 199 -2.14 1.15 -6.00
N ASN A 200 -1.94 0.63 -7.20
CA ASN A 200 -0.72 -0.08 -7.57
C ASN A 200 0.17 0.67 -8.56
N CYS A 201 -0.40 1.53 -9.38
CA CYS A 201 0.31 2.21 -10.47
C CYS A 201 0.36 3.73 -10.30
N ALA A 202 -0.73 4.36 -9.81
CA ALA A 202 -0.78 5.81 -9.64
C ALA A 202 0.35 6.40 -8.77
N PRO A 203 0.87 5.73 -7.71
CA PRO A 203 1.99 6.28 -6.96
C PRO A 203 3.21 6.65 -7.81
N CYS A 204 3.42 5.94 -8.93
CA CYS A 204 4.49 6.25 -9.89
C CYS A 204 3.98 7.00 -11.13
N HIS A 205 2.71 6.80 -11.51
CA HIS A 205 2.09 7.39 -12.69
C HIS A 205 1.16 8.55 -12.31
N THR A 206 1.72 9.58 -11.71
CA THR A 206 1.10 10.88 -11.44
C THR A 206 1.94 12.00 -12.04
N GLU A 207 1.35 13.17 -12.21
CA GLU A 207 1.90 14.30 -12.95
C GLU A 207 3.32 14.72 -12.52
N HIS A 208 3.71 14.45 -11.28
CA HIS A 208 5.00 14.84 -10.70
C HIS A 208 5.81 13.68 -10.14
N ALA A 209 5.41 12.44 -10.39
CA ALA A 209 6.10 11.26 -9.87
C ALA A 209 7.19 10.75 -10.82
N GLY A 210 8.12 9.94 -10.29
CA GLY A 210 9.28 9.43 -11.04
C GLY A 210 8.94 8.52 -12.23
N GLY A 211 7.69 8.08 -12.37
CA GLY A 211 7.17 7.36 -13.55
C GLY A 211 6.45 8.27 -14.56
N ALA A 212 6.41 9.58 -14.31
CA ALA A 212 5.86 10.53 -15.26
C ALA A 212 6.73 10.56 -16.53
N VAL A 213 6.11 10.40 -17.68
CA VAL A 213 6.78 10.59 -18.97
C VAL A 213 6.73 12.09 -19.29
N PRO A 214 7.87 12.77 -19.47
CA PRO A 214 7.89 14.19 -19.80
C PRO A 214 7.03 14.46 -21.05
N GLY A 215 6.01 15.31 -20.92
CA GLY A 215 5.03 15.58 -21.98
C GLY A 215 4.01 14.46 -22.22
N GLY A 216 4.02 13.42 -21.42
CA GLY A 216 3.07 12.31 -21.48
C GLY A 216 1.83 12.56 -20.61
N THR A 217 0.68 12.11 -21.11
CA THR A 217 -0.63 12.18 -20.42
C THR A 217 -1.00 10.87 -19.73
N PHE A 218 -0.05 9.95 -19.53
CA PHE A 218 -0.32 8.66 -18.93
C PHE A 218 -0.33 8.80 -17.39
N VAL A 219 -1.43 9.29 -16.89
CA VAL A 219 -1.70 9.45 -15.46
C VAL A 219 -2.73 8.40 -15.06
N LEU A 220 -2.45 7.67 -13.99
CA LEU A 220 -3.31 6.59 -13.47
C LEU A 220 -3.93 6.95 -12.12
N ALA A 221 -3.87 8.22 -11.73
CA ALA A 221 -4.60 8.71 -10.59
C ALA A 221 -6.12 8.56 -10.81
N TYR A 222 -6.86 8.31 -9.74
CA TYR A 222 -8.30 7.99 -9.81
C TYR A 222 -9.15 9.14 -10.36
N ASP A 223 -8.64 10.34 -10.32
CA ASP A 223 -9.26 11.63 -10.58
C ASP A 223 -8.96 12.22 -11.97
N ASP A 224 -8.29 11.45 -12.85
CA ASP A 224 -7.97 11.85 -14.23
C ASP A 224 -8.76 11.09 -15.28
#